data_7561511df8c72e5715f500ffbda24d07
#
_entry.id   7561511df8c72e5715f500ffbda24d07
#
_cell.length_a   1.000
_cell.length_b   1.000
_cell.length_c   1.000
_cell.angle_alpha   90.00
_cell.angle_beta   90.00
_cell.angle_gamma   90.00
#
_symmetry.space_group_name_H-M   'P 1'
#
loop_
_entity.id
_entity.type
_entity.pdbx_description
1 polymer ?
#
loop_
_entity_poly.entity_id
_entity_poly.type
_entity_poly.pdbx_seq_one_letter_code
_entity_poly.pdbx_strand_id
1 'polypeptide(L)'
;INLDITDKQLSLIGRLGIEEIDKSRRGTLGLDLLSMKSIKDYFKKIKRKPSDVEIETLAQTWSEHCKHKIFSAEIDELDKGIFKTFIKGATEQIINQRKDKFCVSLFTDNAGAVEFNKDWLVCHKVETHNTPSALDPFGGSITGIVGVNRDCLGFGKGAKPVANTYAYYLANPNKKYNLYRQKNKKDPMLPANYIANGVISGVRVGGNCSGIPTPQGNIYFDDRFAGKPLVFCGTVGLIPKKINKKLSHIKKANHNDLIIMVGGRVGKDGIHGATFSSEELDPNSPVSAVQIGDPTVSYTHLTLPTKA
;
A
#
# COMPACT_ATOMS: atom_id res chain seq x y z
N ILE A 1 26.71 -3.51 6.87
CA ILE A 1 26.85 -3.84 5.43
C ILE A 1 27.98 -2.98 4.85
N ASN A 2 28.85 -3.58 4.02
CA ASN A 2 29.88 -2.83 3.33
C ASN A 2 29.34 -2.25 2.02
N LEU A 3 29.30 -0.94 1.90
CA LEU A 3 28.91 -0.23 0.68
C LEU A 3 30.12 0.38 -0.07
N ASP A 4 31.33 0.22 0.45
CA ASP A 4 32.55 0.66 -0.25
C ASP A 4 32.99 -0.41 -1.27
N ILE A 5 32.18 -0.54 -2.31
CA ILE A 5 32.24 -1.51 -3.37
C ILE A 5 31.96 -0.82 -4.72
N THR A 6 32.08 -1.57 -5.82
CA THR A 6 31.88 -1.04 -7.17
C THR A 6 30.41 -0.69 -7.45
N ASP A 7 30.19 0.21 -8.42
CA ASP A 7 28.84 0.59 -8.87
C ASP A 7 27.99 -0.61 -9.30
N LYS A 8 28.61 -1.60 -9.96
CA LYS A 8 27.96 -2.83 -10.36
C LYS A 8 27.46 -3.64 -9.15
N GLN A 9 28.26 -3.72 -8.11
CA GLN A 9 27.90 -4.42 -6.86
C GLN A 9 26.84 -3.63 -6.07
N LEU A 10 26.92 -2.29 -6.04
CA LEU A 10 25.87 -1.45 -5.43
C LEU A 10 24.53 -1.63 -6.14
N SER A 11 24.51 -1.59 -7.48
CA SER A 11 23.30 -1.87 -8.26
C SER A 11 22.74 -3.27 -8.00
N LEU A 12 23.63 -4.27 -7.82
CA LEU A 12 23.19 -5.63 -7.54
C LEU A 12 22.53 -5.73 -6.17
N ILE A 13 23.05 -5.08 -5.14
CA ILE A 13 22.43 -5.02 -3.82
C ILE A 13 21.08 -4.29 -3.90
N GLY A 14 21.01 -3.14 -4.56
CA GLY A 14 19.76 -2.39 -4.71
C GLY A 14 18.66 -3.18 -5.40
N ARG A 15 19.01 -3.96 -6.44
CA ARG A 15 18.05 -4.73 -7.23
C ARG A 15 17.69 -6.08 -6.63
N LEU A 16 18.63 -6.82 -6.07
CA LEU A 16 18.44 -8.21 -5.62
C LEU A 16 18.45 -8.36 -4.09
N GLY A 17 18.78 -7.29 -3.36
CA GLY A 17 18.84 -7.30 -1.91
C GLY A 17 20.21 -7.64 -1.32
N ILE A 18 20.24 -7.62 -0.01
CA ILE A 18 21.43 -7.93 0.79
C ILE A 18 21.74 -9.42 0.67
N GLU A 19 23.02 -9.74 0.44
CA GLU A 19 23.50 -11.12 0.36
C GLU A 19 23.73 -11.69 1.74
N GLU A 20 23.20 -12.90 1.98
CA GLU A 20 23.37 -13.66 3.20
C GLU A 20 24.64 -14.51 3.17
N ILE A 21 24.97 -15.13 4.28
CA ILE A 21 26.17 -15.99 4.43
C ILE A 21 26.13 -17.20 3.47
N ASP A 22 24.94 -17.74 3.24
CA ASP A 22 24.69 -18.86 2.32
C ASP A 22 24.61 -18.42 0.84
N LYS A 23 24.93 -17.16 0.54
CA LYS A 23 24.84 -16.51 -0.77
C LYS A 23 23.42 -16.34 -1.33
N SER A 24 22.40 -16.68 -0.57
CA SER A 24 21.03 -16.28 -0.89
C SER A 24 20.87 -14.76 -0.73
N ARG A 25 19.76 -14.21 -1.21
CA ARG A 25 19.44 -12.78 -1.07
C ARG A 25 18.10 -12.62 -0.41
N ARG A 26 17.99 -11.61 0.44
CA ARG A 26 16.77 -11.35 1.23
C ARG A 26 15.57 -10.92 0.39
N GLY A 27 15.78 -10.42 -0.81
CA GLY A 27 14.75 -9.88 -1.68
C GLY A 27 15.09 -8.46 -2.12
N THR A 28 14.37 -7.96 -3.13
CA THR A 28 14.67 -6.66 -3.73
C THR A 28 14.53 -5.50 -2.74
N LEU A 29 15.51 -4.59 -2.77
CA LEU A 29 15.41 -3.31 -2.07
C LEU A 29 14.69 -2.25 -2.93
N GLY A 30 14.53 -2.47 -4.26
CA GLY A 30 13.94 -1.48 -5.16
C GLY A 30 14.72 -0.15 -5.20
N LEU A 31 16.02 -0.18 -4.91
CA LEU A 31 16.88 1.01 -4.91
C LEU A 31 17.76 1.06 -6.15
N ASP A 32 17.68 2.15 -6.90
CA ASP A 32 18.54 2.41 -8.03
C ASP A 32 19.98 2.75 -7.61
N LEU A 33 20.89 2.83 -8.57
CA LEU A 33 22.29 3.11 -8.30
C LEU A 33 22.49 4.48 -7.63
N LEU A 34 21.71 5.48 -8.00
CA LEU A 34 21.79 6.82 -7.44
C LEU A 34 21.40 6.82 -5.95
N SER A 35 20.33 6.14 -5.62
CA SER A 35 19.88 5.94 -4.24
C SER A 35 20.93 5.19 -3.41
N MET A 36 21.51 4.11 -3.97
CA MET A 36 22.55 3.35 -3.29
C MET A 36 23.84 4.16 -3.08
N LYS A 37 24.22 5.01 -4.04
CA LYS A 37 25.35 5.96 -3.88
C LYS A 37 25.08 7.00 -2.79
N SER A 38 23.88 7.57 -2.77
CA SER A 38 23.47 8.52 -1.73
C SER A 38 23.55 7.92 -0.33
N ILE A 39 23.13 6.67 -0.16
CA ILE A 39 23.26 5.93 1.09
C ILE A 39 24.74 5.70 1.43
N LYS A 40 25.54 5.22 0.49
CA LYS A 40 26.99 5.05 0.66
C LYS A 40 27.66 6.33 1.14
N ASP A 41 27.41 7.44 0.47
CA ASP A 41 28.03 8.74 0.77
C ASP A 41 27.62 9.28 2.14
N TYR A 42 26.35 9.10 2.51
CA TYR A 42 25.88 9.46 3.85
C TYR A 42 26.61 8.67 4.93
N PHE A 43 26.69 7.35 4.83
CA PHE A 43 27.37 6.52 5.83
C PHE A 43 28.87 6.73 5.87
N LYS A 44 29.49 7.05 4.72
CA LYS A 44 30.90 7.48 4.66
C LYS A 44 31.14 8.80 5.41
N LYS A 45 30.24 9.77 5.24
CA LYS A 45 30.30 11.07 5.95
C LYS A 45 30.23 10.91 7.46
N ILE A 46 29.38 10.03 7.98
CA ILE A 46 29.27 9.76 9.41
C ILE A 46 30.24 8.69 9.92
N LYS A 47 31.20 8.27 9.06
CA LYS A 47 32.34 7.37 9.40
C LYS A 47 31.92 6.03 10.01
N ARG A 48 30.80 5.45 9.58
CA ARG A 48 30.39 4.09 9.96
C ARG A 48 29.73 3.33 8.80
N LYS A 49 29.64 2.04 8.93
CA LYS A 49 28.86 1.21 8.00
C LYS A 49 27.39 1.18 8.41
N PRO A 50 26.45 1.12 7.47
CA PRO A 50 25.05 0.86 7.80
C PRO A 50 24.85 -0.57 8.33
N SER A 51 23.87 -0.73 9.21
CA SER A 51 23.30 -2.04 9.49
C SER A 51 22.40 -2.49 8.34
N ASP A 52 22.06 -3.77 8.31
CA ASP A 52 21.08 -4.32 7.38
C ASP A 52 19.69 -3.68 7.60
N VAL A 53 19.27 -3.54 8.84
CA VAL A 53 17.99 -2.89 9.21
C VAL A 53 17.90 -1.45 8.71
N GLU A 54 18.99 -0.69 8.74
CA GLU A 54 19.00 0.68 8.21
C GLU A 54 18.81 0.71 6.70
N ILE A 55 19.48 -0.19 5.97
CA ILE A 55 19.32 -0.29 4.51
C ILE A 55 17.89 -0.72 4.17
N GLU A 56 17.36 -1.73 4.84
CA GLU A 56 15.99 -2.22 4.64
C GLU A 56 14.96 -1.12 4.94
N THR A 57 15.15 -0.35 6.01
CA THR A 57 14.26 0.76 6.36
C THR A 57 14.28 1.87 5.30
N LEU A 58 15.46 2.22 4.80
CA LEU A 58 15.60 3.19 3.71
C LEU A 58 14.93 2.67 2.43
N ALA A 59 15.12 1.40 2.10
CA ALA A 59 14.49 0.77 0.94
C ALA A 59 12.96 0.84 1.04
N GLN A 60 12.38 0.49 2.19
CA GLN A 60 10.93 0.57 2.39
C GLN A 60 10.40 2.00 2.22
N THR A 61 11.08 2.99 2.81
CA THR A 61 10.61 4.39 2.79
C THR A 61 10.87 5.10 1.45
N TRP A 62 11.85 4.67 0.66
CA TRP A 62 12.22 5.27 -0.62
C TRP A 62 11.65 4.54 -1.84
N SER A 63 10.94 3.44 -1.64
CA SER A 63 10.31 2.71 -2.73
C SER A 63 9.26 3.57 -3.46
N GLU A 64 9.00 3.28 -4.73
CA GLU A 64 7.92 3.92 -5.49
C GLU A 64 6.55 3.72 -4.83
N HIS A 65 6.36 2.66 -4.07
CA HIS A 65 5.17 2.42 -3.28
C HIS A 65 4.94 3.50 -2.21
N CYS A 66 6.00 3.95 -1.52
CA CYS A 66 5.89 4.93 -0.44
C CYS A 66 6.19 6.36 -0.90
N LYS A 67 7.14 6.55 -1.80
CA LYS A 67 7.66 7.88 -2.19
C LYS A 67 7.08 8.42 -3.49
N HIS A 68 6.61 7.56 -4.40
CA HIS A 68 6.05 7.95 -5.70
C HIS A 68 6.95 8.92 -6.48
N LYS A 69 8.23 8.57 -6.66
CA LYS A 69 9.24 9.41 -7.32
C LYS A 69 8.84 9.80 -8.74
N ILE A 70 8.29 8.86 -9.51
CA ILE A 70 7.86 9.09 -10.90
C ILE A 70 6.81 10.19 -10.98
N PHE A 71 5.80 10.19 -10.10
CA PHE A 71 4.75 11.23 -10.08
C PHE A 71 5.26 12.60 -9.64
N SER A 72 6.43 12.65 -9.01
CA SER A 72 7.07 13.89 -8.53
C SER A 72 8.25 14.34 -9.39
N ALA A 73 8.68 13.52 -10.35
CA ALA A 73 9.80 13.81 -11.23
C ALA A 73 9.43 14.85 -12.29
N GLU A 74 10.42 15.60 -12.75
CA GLU A 74 10.30 16.43 -13.94
C GLU A 74 10.12 15.54 -15.17
N ILE A 75 9.12 15.84 -16.00
CA ILE A 75 8.81 15.11 -17.23
C ILE A 75 8.50 16.13 -18.32
N ASP A 76 9.31 16.19 -19.34
CA ASP A 76 9.21 17.15 -20.43
C ASP A 76 9.02 18.58 -19.91
N GLU A 77 7.94 19.24 -20.23
CA GLU A 77 7.64 20.62 -19.79
C GLU A 77 7.06 20.69 -18.35
N LEU A 78 6.92 19.56 -17.68
CA LEU A 78 6.34 19.50 -16.33
C LEU A 78 7.44 19.56 -15.26
N ASP A 79 7.93 20.75 -14.97
CA ASP A 79 8.97 21.03 -13.95
C ASP A 79 8.56 20.63 -12.52
N LYS A 80 7.25 20.56 -12.24
CA LYS A 80 6.71 20.19 -10.92
C LYS A 80 6.20 18.75 -10.84
N GLY A 81 6.34 17.97 -11.93
CA GLY A 81 5.84 16.63 -12.03
C GLY A 81 4.30 16.53 -12.10
N ILE A 82 3.82 15.34 -12.40
CA ILE A 82 2.41 15.06 -12.66
C ILE A 82 1.54 15.34 -11.43
N PHE A 83 1.97 14.88 -10.25
CA PHE A 83 1.18 15.02 -9.02
C PHE A 83 0.92 16.48 -8.64
N LYS A 84 1.98 17.30 -8.60
CA LYS A 84 1.84 18.71 -8.21
C LYS A 84 1.11 19.53 -9.25
N THR A 85 1.26 19.19 -10.53
CA THR A 85 0.65 19.95 -11.64
C THR A 85 -0.82 19.61 -11.78
N PHE A 86 -1.18 18.34 -11.93
CA PHE A 86 -2.55 17.95 -12.33
C PHE A 86 -3.42 17.47 -11.18
N ILE A 87 -2.85 16.87 -10.13
CA ILE A 87 -3.65 16.32 -9.03
C ILE A 87 -3.75 17.36 -7.90
N LYS A 88 -2.61 17.70 -7.28
CA LYS A 88 -2.59 18.66 -6.17
C LYS A 88 -2.94 20.07 -6.65
N GLY A 89 -2.38 20.52 -7.78
CA GLY A 89 -2.64 21.83 -8.35
C GLY A 89 -4.10 22.03 -8.71
N ALA A 90 -4.74 21.07 -9.37
CA ALA A 90 -6.18 21.12 -9.66
C ALA A 90 -7.02 21.19 -8.38
N THR A 91 -6.67 20.39 -7.38
CA THR A 91 -7.34 20.41 -6.08
C THR A 91 -7.21 21.77 -5.39
N GLU A 92 -6.02 22.34 -5.35
CA GLU A 92 -5.77 23.67 -4.77
C GLU A 92 -6.52 24.77 -5.52
N GLN A 93 -6.59 24.69 -6.85
CA GLN A 93 -7.37 25.62 -7.67
C GLN A 93 -8.86 25.55 -7.32
N ILE A 94 -9.45 24.36 -7.22
CA ILE A 94 -10.85 24.16 -6.85
C ILE A 94 -11.11 24.71 -5.45
N ILE A 95 -10.25 24.41 -4.47
CA ILE A 95 -10.39 24.92 -3.10
C ILE A 95 -10.35 26.44 -3.06
N ASN A 96 -9.44 27.07 -3.82
CA ASN A 96 -9.34 28.53 -3.88
C ASN A 96 -10.54 29.19 -4.55
N GLN A 97 -11.19 28.53 -5.49
CA GLN A 97 -12.41 28.98 -6.14
C GLN A 97 -13.67 28.82 -5.27
N ARG A 98 -13.66 27.85 -4.34
CA ARG A 98 -14.77 27.58 -3.43
C ARG A 98 -14.70 28.53 -2.24
N LYS A 99 -15.85 29.09 -1.89
CA LYS A 99 -16.00 29.94 -0.70
C LYS A 99 -16.22 29.12 0.58
N ASP A 100 -16.55 27.86 0.46
CA ASP A 100 -16.77 26.92 1.57
C ASP A 100 -15.47 26.21 2.00
N LYS A 101 -15.46 25.69 3.21
CA LYS A 101 -14.37 24.87 3.75
C LYS A 101 -14.67 23.38 3.61
N PHE A 102 -15.19 22.98 2.45
CA PHE A 102 -15.60 21.59 2.20
C PHE A 102 -14.47 20.57 2.40
N CYS A 103 -13.29 20.87 1.87
CA CYS A 103 -12.12 20.00 2.01
C CYS A 103 -11.44 20.25 3.37
N VAL A 104 -11.30 19.20 4.18
CA VAL A 104 -10.77 19.29 5.55
C VAL A 104 -9.39 18.69 5.69
N SER A 105 -9.15 17.53 5.08
CA SER A 105 -7.85 16.85 5.11
C SER A 105 -7.58 16.20 3.76
N LEU A 106 -6.52 16.66 3.08
CA LEU A 106 -6.14 16.21 1.75
C LEU A 106 -4.64 15.96 1.71
N PHE A 107 -4.22 14.82 1.19
CA PHE A 107 -2.82 14.42 0.94
C PHE A 107 -1.90 14.42 2.19
N THR A 108 -2.45 14.36 3.39
CA THR A 108 -1.68 14.51 4.64
C THR A 108 -1.90 13.41 5.66
N ASP A 109 -2.93 12.57 5.52
CA ASP A 109 -3.25 11.47 6.41
C ASP A 109 -3.52 10.20 5.60
N ASN A 110 -3.81 9.08 6.25
CA ASN A 110 -4.09 7.79 5.64
C ASN A 110 -5.34 7.80 4.75
N ALA A 111 -6.28 8.70 5.02
CA ALA A 111 -7.48 8.92 4.23
C ALA A 111 -7.71 10.41 3.97
N GLY A 112 -8.38 10.75 2.87
CA GLY A 112 -8.88 12.09 2.63
C GLY A 112 -10.20 12.31 3.35
N ALA A 113 -10.50 13.58 3.75
CA ALA A 113 -11.74 13.90 4.42
C ALA A 113 -12.35 15.23 3.97
N VAL A 114 -13.66 15.22 3.88
CA VAL A 114 -14.47 16.39 3.56
C VAL A 114 -15.58 16.59 4.61
N GLU A 115 -16.18 17.78 4.65
CA GLU A 115 -17.35 18.02 5.48
C GLU A 115 -18.55 17.22 4.97
N PHE A 116 -19.19 16.46 5.86
CA PHE A 116 -20.45 15.77 5.57
C PHE A 116 -21.66 16.64 5.96
N ASN A 117 -21.62 17.15 7.19
CA ASN A 117 -22.62 18.08 7.71
C ASN A 117 -22.00 18.94 8.84
N LYS A 118 -22.83 19.67 9.62
CA LYS A 118 -22.36 20.54 10.71
C LYS A 118 -21.54 19.80 11.79
N ASP A 119 -21.80 18.51 12.02
CA ASP A 119 -21.25 17.74 13.12
C ASP A 119 -20.22 16.69 12.69
N TRP A 120 -20.25 16.26 11.41
CA TRP A 120 -19.49 15.10 10.95
C TRP A 120 -18.61 15.41 9.74
N LEU A 121 -17.49 14.69 9.67
CA LEU A 121 -16.65 14.54 8.48
C LEU A 121 -16.88 13.15 7.91
N VAL A 122 -16.85 13.05 6.58
CA VAL A 122 -16.72 11.79 5.87
C VAL A 122 -15.28 11.66 5.37
N CYS A 123 -14.66 10.53 5.64
CA CYS A 123 -13.35 10.19 5.08
C CYS A 123 -13.49 9.03 4.09
N HIS A 124 -12.56 8.97 3.14
CA HIS A 124 -12.51 7.89 2.16
C HIS A 124 -11.07 7.47 1.93
N LYS A 125 -10.84 6.17 1.99
CA LYS A 125 -9.60 5.52 1.58
C LYS A 125 -9.86 4.53 0.47
N VAL A 126 -9.03 4.57 -0.56
CA VAL A 126 -9.04 3.62 -1.67
C VAL A 126 -7.66 3.03 -1.85
N GLU A 127 -7.62 1.77 -2.31
CA GLU A 127 -6.38 1.06 -2.62
C GLU A 127 -6.61 0.10 -3.77
N THR A 128 -5.56 -0.17 -4.55
CA THR A 128 -5.56 -1.27 -5.51
C THR A 128 -4.48 -2.26 -5.12
N HIS A 129 -4.89 -3.49 -4.79
CA HIS A 129 -3.98 -4.53 -4.28
C HIS A 129 -3.69 -5.57 -5.37
N ASN A 130 -2.94 -5.17 -6.40
CA ASN A 130 -2.81 -5.87 -7.69
C ASN A 130 -1.73 -6.94 -7.66
N THR A 131 -0.47 -6.56 -7.46
CA THR A 131 0.68 -7.49 -7.41
C THR A 131 0.51 -8.57 -6.35
N PRO A 132 0.12 -8.26 -5.10
CA PRO A 132 -0.14 -9.29 -4.12
C PRO A 132 -1.24 -10.28 -4.53
N SER A 133 -2.31 -9.77 -5.15
CA SER A 133 -3.41 -10.62 -5.65
C SER A 133 -3.02 -11.46 -6.88
N ALA A 134 -1.97 -11.09 -7.59
CA ALA A 134 -1.42 -11.89 -8.68
C ALA A 134 -0.56 -13.05 -8.16
N LEU A 135 0.08 -12.89 -7.00
CA LEU A 135 0.95 -13.90 -6.37
C LEU A 135 0.17 -14.85 -5.47
N ASP A 136 -0.66 -14.30 -4.62
CA ASP A 136 -1.60 -15.01 -3.73
C ASP A 136 -2.97 -14.33 -3.82
N PRO A 137 -3.86 -14.78 -4.70
CA PRO A 137 -5.13 -14.11 -4.95
C PRO A 137 -6.03 -14.01 -3.71
N PHE A 138 -6.01 -15.02 -2.85
CA PHE A 138 -6.80 -15.02 -1.62
C PHE A 138 -6.19 -14.10 -0.55
N GLY A 139 -4.93 -14.31 -0.19
CA GLY A 139 -4.22 -13.51 0.82
C GLY A 139 -4.04 -12.06 0.40
N GLY A 140 -3.69 -11.82 -0.88
CA GLY A 140 -3.52 -10.49 -1.42
C GLY A 140 -4.81 -9.68 -1.43
N SER A 141 -5.94 -10.26 -1.78
CA SER A 141 -7.23 -9.55 -1.78
C SER A 141 -7.78 -9.30 -0.37
N ILE A 142 -7.61 -10.23 0.59
CA ILE A 142 -7.92 -9.97 2.01
C ILE A 142 -7.13 -8.77 2.52
N THR A 143 -5.85 -8.71 2.24
CA THR A 143 -4.98 -7.62 2.70
C THR A 143 -5.42 -6.28 2.10
N GLY A 144 -5.91 -6.25 0.87
CA GLY A 144 -6.50 -5.06 0.26
C GLY A 144 -7.65 -4.48 1.09
N ILE A 145 -8.56 -5.33 1.57
CA ILE A 145 -9.68 -4.90 2.44
C ILE A 145 -9.17 -4.44 3.80
N VAL A 146 -8.31 -5.24 4.42
CA VAL A 146 -7.75 -4.92 5.75
C VAL A 146 -7.01 -3.59 5.69
N GLY A 147 -6.26 -3.32 4.61
CA GLY A 147 -5.54 -2.07 4.40
C GLY A 147 -6.45 -0.84 4.39
N VAL A 148 -7.50 -0.84 3.57
CA VAL A 148 -8.41 0.32 3.48
C VAL A 148 -9.24 0.52 4.75
N ASN A 149 -9.62 -0.57 5.42
CA ASN A 149 -10.33 -0.48 6.69
C ASN A 149 -9.44 0.10 7.80
N ARG A 150 -8.19 -0.35 7.90
CA ARG A 150 -7.22 0.14 8.89
C ARG A 150 -6.82 1.60 8.64
N ASP A 151 -6.68 2.01 7.39
CA ASP A 151 -6.39 3.40 7.05
C ASP A 151 -7.56 4.33 7.37
N CYS A 152 -8.79 3.86 7.15
CA CYS A 152 -9.97 4.57 7.59
C CYS A 152 -10.02 4.69 9.13
N LEU A 153 -9.81 3.59 9.86
CA LEU A 153 -9.72 3.58 11.32
C LEU A 153 -8.58 4.46 11.84
N GLY A 154 -7.47 4.52 11.12
CA GLY A 154 -6.30 5.34 11.44
C GLY A 154 -6.47 6.82 11.10
N PHE A 155 -7.54 7.22 10.39
CA PHE A 155 -7.75 8.63 10.03
C PHE A 155 -8.03 9.49 11.27
N GLY A 156 -7.28 10.59 11.41
CA GLY A 156 -7.42 11.50 12.53
C GLY A 156 -7.32 10.77 13.89
N LYS A 157 -8.30 10.97 14.75
CA LYS A 157 -8.41 10.29 16.06
C LYS A 157 -9.26 9.02 16.02
N GLY A 158 -9.47 8.47 14.85
CA GLY A 158 -10.20 7.24 14.61
C GLY A 158 -11.56 7.47 13.96
N ALA A 159 -11.65 7.25 12.64
CA ALA A 159 -12.93 7.26 11.95
C ALA A 159 -13.59 5.87 12.05
N LYS A 160 -14.91 5.83 12.06
CA LYS A 160 -15.68 4.60 12.03
C LYS A 160 -15.99 4.22 10.59
N PRO A 161 -15.51 3.08 10.08
CA PRO A 161 -15.92 2.56 8.78
C PRO A 161 -17.42 2.32 8.74
N VAL A 162 -18.10 2.78 7.68
CA VAL A 162 -19.55 2.68 7.52
C VAL A 162 -19.97 2.00 6.22
N ALA A 163 -19.11 1.99 5.20
CA ALA A 163 -19.36 1.32 3.95
C ALA A 163 -18.05 0.91 3.27
N ASN A 164 -18.07 -0.27 2.61
CA ASN A 164 -17.01 -0.70 1.69
C ASN A 164 -17.53 -0.68 0.25
N THR A 165 -16.59 -0.52 -0.70
CA THR A 165 -16.84 -0.72 -2.12
C THR A 165 -15.72 -1.54 -2.73
N TYR A 166 -16.06 -2.46 -3.65
CA TYR A 166 -15.07 -3.34 -4.28
C TYR A 166 -15.27 -3.36 -5.78
N ALA A 167 -14.17 -3.39 -6.52
CA ALA A 167 -14.21 -3.56 -7.97
C ALA A 167 -13.07 -4.48 -8.41
N TYR A 168 -13.42 -5.48 -9.21
CA TYR A 168 -12.45 -6.44 -9.73
C TYR A 168 -12.37 -6.31 -11.25
N TYR A 169 -11.17 -6.06 -11.74
CA TYR A 169 -10.85 -6.09 -13.15
C TYR A 169 -9.95 -7.30 -13.39
N LEU A 170 -10.51 -8.31 -14.00
CA LEU A 170 -9.95 -9.65 -14.12
C LEU A 170 -9.88 -10.08 -15.57
N ALA A 171 -8.98 -11.01 -15.88
CA ALA A 171 -9.04 -11.73 -17.14
C ALA A 171 -10.23 -12.70 -17.14
N ASN A 172 -10.76 -13.03 -18.33
CA ASN A 172 -11.87 -13.97 -18.46
C ASN A 172 -11.50 -15.35 -17.86
N PRO A 173 -12.18 -15.82 -16.81
CA PRO A 173 -11.82 -17.05 -16.11
C PRO A 173 -11.99 -18.30 -16.97
N ASN A 174 -12.79 -18.25 -18.04
CA ASN A 174 -13.04 -19.37 -18.94
C ASN A 174 -12.05 -19.43 -20.11
N LYS A 175 -11.08 -18.50 -20.19
CA LYS A 175 -10.12 -18.40 -21.27
C LYS A 175 -8.72 -18.77 -20.81
N LYS A 176 -7.98 -19.51 -21.63
CA LYS A 176 -6.55 -19.78 -21.42
C LYS A 176 -5.72 -18.66 -22.02
N TYR A 177 -4.70 -18.20 -21.26
CA TYR A 177 -3.81 -17.14 -21.68
C TYR A 177 -2.38 -17.66 -21.76
N ASN A 178 -1.70 -17.29 -22.86
CA ASN A 178 -0.25 -17.48 -23.01
C ASN A 178 0.42 -16.16 -22.65
N LEU A 179 0.93 -16.06 -21.44
CA LEU A 179 1.57 -14.85 -20.98
C LEU A 179 2.99 -14.72 -21.50
N TYR A 180 3.40 -13.49 -21.78
CA TYR A 180 4.61 -13.11 -22.49
C TYR A 180 5.89 -13.76 -21.96
N ARG A 181 6.10 -14.15 -20.82
CA ARG A 181 7.35 -14.75 -20.30
C ARG A 181 7.18 -16.21 -19.85
N GLN A 182 6.11 -16.89 -20.26
CA GLN A 182 5.80 -18.25 -19.78
C GLN A 182 6.50 -19.40 -20.53
N LYS A 183 7.01 -19.17 -21.72
CA LYS A 183 7.46 -20.26 -22.61
C LYS A 183 8.55 -21.18 -22.05
N ASN A 184 9.32 -20.74 -21.03
CA ASN A 184 10.46 -21.50 -20.49
C ASN A 184 10.51 -21.53 -18.96
N LYS A 185 9.36 -21.45 -18.27
CA LYS A 185 9.33 -21.29 -16.81
C LYS A 185 8.85 -22.52 -16.08
N LYS A 186 9.56 -22.92 -15.01
CA LYS A 186 9.15 -23.99 -14.10
C LYS A 186 7.85 -23.66 -13.35
N ASP A 187 7.66 -22.37 -13.02
CA ASP A 187 6.49 -21.88 -12.28
C ASP A 187 5.73 -20.86 -13.16
N PRO A 188 4.69 -21.30 -13.88
CA PRO A 188 3.89 -20.42 -14.71
C PRO A 188 3.07 -19.45 -13.82
N MET A 189 2.74 -18.27 -14.39
CA MET A 189 1.80 -17.36 -13.73
C MET A 189 0.45 -18.05 -13.50
N LEU A 190 -0.25 -17.63 -12.43
CA LEU A 190 -1.51 -18.26 -12.03
C LEU A 190 -2.57 -18.13 -13.12
N PRO A 191 -3.37 -19.19 -13.36
CA PRO A 191 -4.45 -19.17 -14.34
C PRO A 191 -5.53 -18.14 -13.97
N ALA A 192 -6.20 -17.57 -14.98
CA ALA A 192 -7.22 -16.54 -14.79
C ALA A 192 -8.37 -16.97 -13.86
N ASN A 193 -8.82 -18.21 -13.98
CA ASN A 193 -9.86 -18.77 -13.11
C ASN A 193 -9.39 -18.90 -11.64
N TYR A 194 -8.15 -19.27 -11.42
CA TYR A 194 -7.58 -19.36 -10.08
C TYR A 194 -7.48 -17.98 -9.42
N ILE A 195 -6.99 -16.98 -10.16
CA ILE A 195 -6.93 -15.59 -9.71
C ILE A 195 -8.34 -15.07 -9.38
N ALA A 196 -9.30 -15.25 -10.30
CA ALA A 196 -10.68 -14.77 -10.10
C ALA A 196 -11.31 -15.39 -8.86
N ASN A 197 -11.26 -16.72 -8.70
CA ASN A 197 -11.82 -17.43 -7.56
C ASN A 197 -11.15 -17.03 -6.23
N GLY A 198 -9.82 -16.89 -6.23
CA GLY A 198 -9.06 -16.48 -5.06
C GLY A 198 -9.40 -15.05 -4.63
N VAL A 199 -9.44 -14.10 -5.57
CA VAL A 199 -9.81 -12.70 -5.30
C VAL A 199 -11.21 -12.59 -4.73
N ILE A 200 -12.20 -13.21 -5.38
CA ILE A 200 -13.60 -13.19 -4.92
C ILE A 200 -13.72 -13.82 -3.52
N SER A 201 -13.05 -14.96 -3.29
CA SER A 201 -13.09 -15.64 -1.99
C SER A 201 -12.41 -14.81 -0.89
N GLY A 202 -11.28 -14.22 -1.18
CA GLY A 202 -10.55 -13.39 -0.21
C GLY A 202 -11.34 -12.15 0.19
N VAL A 203 -11.91 -11.43 -0.79
CA VAL A 203 -12.75 -10.26 -0.50
C VAL A 203 -14.01 -10.66 0.26
N ARG A 204 -14.65 -11.78 -0.11
CA ARG A 204 -15.83 -12.30 0.62
C ARG A 204 -15.51 -12.59 2.09
N VAL A 205 -14.41 -13.28 2.36
CA VAL A 205 -14.01 -13.60 3.74
C VAL A 205 -13.64 -12.33 4.51
N GLY A 206 -12.81 -11.48 3.93
CA GLY A 206 -12.38 -10.22 4.55
C GLY A 206 -13.54 -9.27 4.83
N GLY A 207 -14.47 -9.14 3.88
CA GLY A 207 -15.67 -8.33 4.03
C GLY A 207 -16.61 -8.86 5.13
N ASN A 208 -16.89 -10.16 5.12
CA ASN A 208 -17.76 -10.79 6.14
C ASN A 208 -17.18 -10.66 7.55
N CYS A 209 -15.87 -10.88 7.71
CA CYS A 209 -15.22 -10.74 9.01
C CYS A 209 -15.21 -9.29 9.52
N SER A 210 -15.20 -8.31 8.61
CA SER A 210 -15.22 -6.89 8.97
C SER A 210 -16.59 -6.40 9.45
N GLY A 211 -17.68 -7.02 8.97
CA GLY A 211 -19.04 -6.59 9.28
C GLY A 211 -19.42 -5.20 8.74
N ILE A 212 -18.62 -4.64 7.81
CA ILE A 212 -18.88 -3.36 7.17
C ILE A 212 -19.77 -3.60 5.94
N PRO A 213 -20.90 -2.91 5.78
CA PRO A 213 -21.78 -3.07 4.62
C PRO A 213 -21.05 -2.75 3.31
N THR A 214 -21.34 -3.52 2.27
CA THR A 214 -20.85 -3.28 0.91
C THR A 214 -22.02 -2.93 -0.01
N PRO A 215 -22.40 -1.66 -0.10
CA PRO A 215 -23.57 -1.24 -0.89
C PRO A 215 -23.33 -1.31 -2.39
N GLN A 216 -22.08 -1.33 -2.83
CA GLN A 216 -21.73 -1.33 -4.25
C GLN A 216 -20.46 -2.13 -4.51
N GLY A 217 -20.46 -2.82 -5.65
CA GLY A 217 -19.29 -3.50 -6.20
C GLY A 217 -19.54 -3.87 -7.65
N ASN A 218 -18.47 -4.15 -8.39
CA ASN A 218 -18.54 -4.59 -9.78
C ASN A 218 -17.41 -5.54 -10.14
N ILE A 219 -17.64 -6.35 -11.16
CA ILE A 219 -16.61 -7.19 -11.80
C ILE A 219 -16.58 -6.84 -13.29
N TYR A 220 -15.38 -6.64 -13.81
CA TYR A 220 -15.14 -6.39 -15.21
C TYR A 220 -14.10 -7.37 -15.76
N PHE A 221 -14.34 -7.94 -16.94
CA PHE A 221 -13.43 -8.88 -17.56
C PHE A 221 -12.80 -8.28 -18.82
N ASP A 222 -11.46 -8.29 -18.87
CA ASP A 222 -10.68 -7.86 -20.02
C ASP A 222 -9.36 -8.65 -20.07
N ASP A 223 -8.95 -9.06 -21.26
CA ASP A 223 -7.74 -9.88 -21.49
C ASP A 223 -6.45 -9.19 -21.01
N ARG A 224 -6.44 -7.86 -20.93
CA ARG A 224 -5.30 -7.08 -20.43
C ARG A 224 -4.97 -7.33 -18.97
N PHE A 225 -5.90 -7.87 -18.19
CA PHE A 225 -5.69 -8.23 -16.79
C PHE A 225 -5.19 -9.67 -16.60
N ALA A 226 -4.81 -10.35 -17.70
CA ALA A 226 -4.22 -11.68 -17.60
C ALA A 226 -2.90 -11.64 -16.82
N GLY A 227 -2.80 -12.48 -15.79
CA GLY A 227 -1.62 -12.59 -14.93
C GLY A 227 -1.48 -11.51 -13.86
N LYS A 228 -2.03 -10.31 -14.04
CA LYS A 228 -2.04 -9.25 -13.02
C LYS A 228 -3.41 -8.57 -12.96
N PRO A 229 -4.27 -8.95 -12.02
CA PRO A 229 -5.59 -8.33 -11.84
C PRO A 229 -5.46 -6.90 -11.31
N LEU A 230 -6.53 -6.12 -11.43
CA LEU A 230 -6.73 -4.92 -10.63
C LEU A 230 -7.81 -5.20 -9.59
N VAL A 231 -7.43 -5.17 -8.33
CA VAL A 231 -8.31 -5.43 -7.19
C VAL A 231 -8.47 -4.13 -6.41
N PHE A 232 -9.56 -3.42 -6.68
CA PHE A 232 -9.89 -2.17 -6.02
C PHE A 232 -10.68 -2.44 -4.75
N CYS A 233 -10.26 -1.81 -3.65
CA CYS A 233 -10.97 -1.76 -2.39
C CYS A 233 -11.12 -0.30 -1.94
N GLY A 234 -12.27 0.03 -1.38
CA GLY A 234 -12.54 1.35 -0.83
C GLY A 234 -13.32 1.26 0.48
N THR A 235 -13.03 2.18 1.39
CA THR A 235 -13.73 2.29 2.67
C THR A 235 -14.13 3.73 2.91
N VAL A 236 -15.40 3.92 3.19
CA VAL A 236 -15.96 5.19 3.65
C VAL A 236 -16.09 5.15 5.17
N GLY A 237 -15.64 6.19 5.84
CA GLY A 237 -15.75 6.33 7.28
C GLY A 237 -16.34 7.67 7.70
N LEU A 238 -16.89 7.69 8.91
CA LEU A 238 -17.41 8.89 9.55
C LEU A 238 -16.63 9.19 10.82
N ILE A 239 -16.36 10.46 11.06
CA ILE A 239 -15.75 10.94 12.29
C ILE A 239 -16.42 12.24 12.71
N PRO A 240 -16.78 12.47 13.99
CA PRO A 240 -17.30 13.75 14.43
C PRO A 240 -16.23 14.84 14.24
N LYS A 241 -16.62 16.04 13.83
CA LYS A 241 -15.68 17.15 13.62
C LYS A 241 -14.83 17.46 14.84
N LYS A 242 -15.37 17.25 16.03
CA LYS A 242 -14.67 17.47 17.30
C LYS A 242 -14.87 16.30 18.25
N ILE A 243 -13.82 15.93 18.96
CA ILE A 243 -13.83 15.00 20.10
C ILE A 243 -13.22 15.77 21.28
N ASN A 244 -13.94 15.82 22.40
CA ASN A 244 -13.53 16.59 23.58
C ASN A 244 -13.09 18.03 23.25
N LYS A 245 -13.90 18.74 22.47
CA LYS A 245 -13.66 20.12 22.00
C LYS A 245 -12.44 20.31 21.06
N LYS A 246 -11.66 19.25 20.78
CA LYS A 246 -10.51 19.29 19.85
C LYS A 246 -10.92 18.77 18.48
N LEU A 247 -10.33 19.33 17.42
CA LEU A 247 -10.55 18.86 16.05
C LEU A 247 -10.12 17.40 15.93
N SER A 248 -10.99 16.55 15.38
CA SER A 248 -10.79 15.11 15.33
C SER A 248 -9.83 14.65 14.23
N HIS A 249 -9.78 15.40 13.12
CA HIS A 249 -8.89 15.10 12.00
C HIS A 249 -7.42 15.46 12.28
N ILE A 250 -7.15 16.18 13.39
CA ILE A 250 -5.79 16.52 13.81
C ILE A 250 -5.32 15.50 14.84
N LYS A 251 -4.27 14.76 14.50
CA LYS A 251 -3.57 13.83 15.40
C LYS A 251 -2.08 14.20 15.48
N LYS A 252 -1.50 14.04 16.65
CA LYS A 252 -0.07 14.25 16.88
C LYS A 252 0.33 13.42 18.09
N ALA A 253 1.38 12.63 17.97
CA ALA A 253 2.04 12.00 19.08
C ALA A 253 2.89 13.04 19.84
N ASN A 254 2.87 12.98 21.15
CA ASN A 254 3.65 13.86 22.01
C ASN A 254 4.73 13.05 22.74
N HIS A 255 5.70 13.77 23.33
CA HIS A 255 6.67 13.13 24.21
C HIS A 255 5.94 12.49 25.42
N ASN A 256 6.32 11.27 25.77
CA ASN A 256 5.71 10.42 26.80
C ASN A 256 4.32 9.82 26.47
N ASP A 257 3.80 9.96 25.25
CA ASP A 257 2.64 9.17 24.85
C ASP A 257 3.02 7.67 24.81
N LEU A 258 2.10 6.82 25.24
CA LEU A 258 2.29 5.37 25.21
C LEU A 258 2.10 4.83 23.79
N ILE A 259 3.01 3.97 23.37
CA ILE A 259 2.87 3.18 22.12
C ILE A 259 2.26 1.84 22.49
N ILE A 260 1.04 1.59 22.02
CA ILE A 260 0.30 0.36 22.32
C ILE A 260 0.15 -0.45 21.03
N MET A 261 0.62 -1.69 21.02
CA MET A 261 0.40 -2.64 19.93
C MET A 261 -0.80 -3.53 20.30
N VAL A 262 -1.82 -3.53 19.42
CA VAL A 262 -3.02 -4.33 19.56
C VAL A 262 -3.15 -5.26 18.35
N GLY A 263 -3.41 -6.53 18.59
CA GLY A 263 -3.61 -7.50 17.53
C GLY A 263 -2.94 -8.84 17.80
N GLY A 264 -2.82 -9.63 16.74
CA GLY A 264 -2.19 -10.94 16.77
C GLY A 264 -0.66 -10.88 16.79
N ARG A 265 -0.05 -12.06 16.74
CA ARG A 265 1.40 -12.22 16.69
C ARG A 265 1.96 -11.63 15.38
N VAL A 266 3.01 -10.82 15.49
CA VAL A 266 3.73 -10.29 14.33
C VAL A 266 4.66 -11.35 13.77
N GLY A 267 4.58 -11.61 12.47
CA GLY A 267 5.45 -12.51 11.71
C GLY A 267 6.32 -11.77 10.71
N LYS A 268 6.88 -12.52 9.75
CA LYS A 268 7.74 -11.99 8.67
C LYS A 268 7.00 -11.76 7.35
N ASP A 269 5.71 -12.12 7.29
CA ASP A 269 4.91 -11.96 6.08
C ASP A 269 4.78 -10.48 5.70
N GLY A 270 4.94 -10.19 4.41
CA GLY A 270 4.88 -8.84 3.88
C GLY A 270 6.17 -8.03 4.01
N ILE A 271 7.24 -8.57 4.60
CA ILE A 271 8.57 -7.96 4.46
C ILE A 271 8.92 -7.91 2.97
N HIS A 272 9.44 -6.78 2.50
CA HIS A 272 9.64 -6.45 1.08
C HIS A 272 8.35 -6.23 0.26
N GLY A 273 7.16 -6.27 0.85
CA GLY A 273 5.91 -6.00 0.13
C GLY A 273 5.91 -4.65 -0.56
N ALA A 274 6.35 -3.60 0.12
CA ALA A 274 6.43 -2.25 -0.44
C ALA A 274 7.50 -2.11 -1.53
N THR A 275 8.68 -2.69 -1.37
CA THR A 275 9.75 -2.65 -2.37
C THR A 275 9.42 -3.49 -3.59
N PHE A 276 8.70 -4.59 -3.39
CA PHE A 276 8.35 -5.54 -4.44
C PHE A 276 7.10 -5.14 -5.25
N SER A 277 6.14 -4.45 -4.65
CA SER A 277 4.87 -4.11 -5.31
C SER A 277 5.02 -3.22 -6.54
N SER A 278 6.12 -2.48 -6.65
CA SER A 278 6.47 -1.62 -7.78
C SER A 278 7.32 -2.32 -8.85
N GLU A 279 7.77 -3.55 -8.60
CA GLU A 279 8.57 -4.32 -9.55
C GLU A 279 7.70 -5.09 -10.55
N GLU A 280 8.31 -5.47 -11.68
CA GLU A 280 7.68 -6.41 -12.61
C GLU A 280 7.57 -7.80 -11.98
N LEU A 281 6.41 -8.43 -12.15
CA LEU A 281 6.23 -9.82 -11.76
C LEU A 281 7.09 -10.74 -12.62
N ASP A 282 7.86 -11.57 -11.97
CA ASP A 282 8.63 -12.65 -12.57
C ASP A 282 8.42 -13.97 -11.82
N PRO A 283 8.89 -15.12 -12.33
CA PRO A 283 8.71 -16.42 -11.65
C PRO A 283 9.40 -16.54 -10.32
N ASN A 284 10.40 -15.70 -10.05
CA ASN A 284 11.12 -15.70 -8.77
C ASN A 284 10.52 -14.71 -7.77
N SER A 285 9.41 -14.09 -8.14
CA SER A 285 8.70 -13.17 -7.27
C SER A 285 8.22 -13.88 -6.00
N PRO A 286 8.69 -13.47 -4.81
CA PRO A 286 8.45 -14.22 -3.58
C PRO A 286 7.00 -14.06 -3.11
N VAL A 287 6.28 -15.18 -2.97
CA VAL A 287 4.92 -15.18 -2.39
C VAL A 287 4.94 -14.63 -0.96
N SER A 288 6.04 -14.82 -0.23
CA SER A 288 6.24 -14.27 1.12
C SER A 288 6.25 -12.75 1.20
N ALA A 289 6.37 -12.03 0.07
CA ALA A 289 6.18 -10.59 0.01
C ALA A 289 4.71 -10.17 0.16
N VAL A 290 3.77 -11.11 -0.01
CA VAL A 290 2.35 -10.86 0.24
C VAL A 290 2.10 -10.82 1.74
N GLN A 291 1.60 -9.69 2.23
CA GLN A 291 1.19 -9.57 3.61
C GLN A 291 -0.08 -10.39 3.84
N ILE A 292 -0.08 -11.21 4.89
CA ILE A 292 -1.26 -11.96 5.32
C ILE A 292 -1.96 -11.15 6.42
N GLY A 293 -3.10 -10.56 6.06
CA GLY A 293 -3.93 -9.81 7.01
C GLY A 293 -5.00 -10.70 7.63
N ASP A 294 -5.15 -10.63 8.96
CA ASP A 294 -6.32 -11.21 9.64
C ASP A 294 -7.39 -10.13 9.83
N PRO A 295 -8.47 -10.17 9.05
CA PRO A 295 -9.52 -9.15 9.12
C PRO A 295 -10.30 -9.20 10.44
N THR A 296 -10.46 -10.38 11.03
CA THR A 296 -11.17 -10.55 12.32
C THR A 296 -10.38 -9.90 13.44
N VAL A 297 -9.10 -10.21 13.56
CA VAL A 297 -8.23 -9.64 14.60
C VAL A 297 -8.12 -8.12 14.42
N SER A 298 -7.83 -7.66 13.21
CA SER A 298 -7.65 -6.22 12.92
C SER A 298 -8.91 -5.41 13.23
N TYR A 299 -10.08 -5.86 12.75
CA TYR A 299 -11.31 -5.11 12.92
C TYR A 299 -11.84 -5.19 14.35
N THR A 300 -11.88 -6.37 14.93
CA THR A 300 -12.43 -6.58 16.29
C THR A 300 -11.68 -5.77 17.33
N HIS A 301 -10.34 -5.79 17.31
CA HIS A 301 -9.54 -5.07 18.31
C HIS A 301 -9.54 -3.55 18.10
N LEU A 302 -9.65 -3.08 16.86
CA LEU A 302 -9.67 -1.64 16.59
C LEU A 302 -11.05 -0.99 16.74
N THR A 303 -12.12 -1.78 16.68
CA THR A 303 -13.49 -1.28 16.77
C THR A 303 -14.18 -1.59 18.08
N LEU A 304 -13.52 -2.26 19.01
CA LEU A 304 -14.06 -2.44 20.37
C LEU A 304 -14.44 -1.06 20.93
N PRO A 305 -15.72 -0.87 21.34
CA PRO A 305 -16.12 0.37 21.96
C PRO A 305 -15.30 0.54 23.23
N THR A 306 -14.38 1.47 23.26
CA THR A 306 -13.88 2.01 24.50
C THR A 306 -15.06 2.67 25.19
N LYS A 307 -15.78 1.93 26.00
CA LYS A 307 -16.62 2.53 27.02
C LYS A 307 -15.65 3.19 27.99
N ALA A 308 -15.47 4.49 27.79
CA ALA A 308 -14.96 5.33 28.84
C ALA A 308 -16.03 5.50 29.91
#